data_88e255e92a6c749749472000e7834d60
#
_entry.id   88e255e92a6c749749472000e7834d60
#
_cell.length_a   1.000
_cell.length_b   1.000
_cell.length_c   1.000
_cell.angle_alpha   90.00
_cell.angle_beta   90.00
_cell.angle_gamma   90.00
#
_symmetry.space_group_name_H-M   'P 1'
#
loop_
_entity.id
_entity.type
_entity.pdbx_description
1 polymer ?
#
loop_
_entity_poly.entity_id
_entity_poly.type
_entity_poly.pdbx_seq_one_letter_code
_entity_poly.pdbx_strand_id
1 'polypeptide(L)'
;MKKPKQNILYLILAASFLLSTGCTDEPSVLPVVEGTPLTVTAEIGTTDYSSTRAVALNSYDRSDFIAGDRINVACSRNDVQLASSGYTLNTAAGAWEVTTGSSGLGFLPATTCRASFPVAYDGIRTDQSTADGSAFLRSNYLLTPEVSVSGAEVNFTGDDAFGHENVKLTLKFQGSGSVSLPAFSRIILQASGLRTGGATTVETIYPFRPDTGQHSWCAVIYPRNADTDITVTVIDEYSVTYKVVLRCGMQKSTSYTYTLKFRNDILVPVGDAEIKRWDLKVRHTGGFD
;
A
#
# COMPACT_ATOMS: atom_id res chain seq x y z
N MET A 1 -68.85 -50.78 0.96
CA MET A 1 -67.87 -51.78 0.47
C MET A 1 -66.81 -51.11 -0.38
N LYS A 2 -65.56 -51.22 0.06
CA LYS A 2 -64.29 -51.28 -0.70
C LYS A 2 -63.75 -50.05 -1.44
N LYS A 3 -62.75 -49.47 -0.81
CA LYS A 3 -61.47 -48.90 -1.28
C LYS A 3 -61.25 -48.87 -2.81
N PRO A 4 -60.62 -47.75 -3.32
CA PRO A 4 -59.17 -47.68 -3.26
C PRO A 4 -58.60 -46.28 -2.91
N LYS A 5 -57.78 -46.26 -1.90
CA LYS A 5 -56.97 -45.08 -1.54
C LYS A 5 -55.48 -45.46 -1.57
N GLN A 6 -54.98 -46.01 -2.63
CA GLN A 6 -53.57 -46.44 -2.65
C GLN A 6 -52.68 -45.96 -3.79
N ASN A 7 -53.24 -45.19 -4.77
CA ASN A 7 -52.45 -44.79 -5.95
C ASN A 7 -52.06 -43.30 -5.99
N ILE A 8 -52.38 -42.51 -4.94
CA ILE A 8 -51.98 -41.06 -4.91
C ILE A 8 -50.65 -40.87 -4.18
N LEU A 9 -50.17 -41.84 -3.39
CA LEU A 9 -48.96 -41.68 -2.59
C LEU A 9 -47.65 -41.90 -3.38
N TYR A 10 -47.69 -42.55 -4.52
CA TYR A 10 -46.50 -42.80 -5.35
C TYR A 10 -46.24 -41.70 -6.39
N LEU A 11 -47.18 -40.83 -6.67
CA LEU A 11 -46.95 -39.72 -7.63
C LEU A 11 -46.31 -38.48 -6.99
N ILE A 12 -46.37 -38.37 -5.67
CA ILE A 12 -45.75 -37.25 -4.93
C ILE A 12 -44.27 -37.49 -4.62
N LEU A 13 -43.86 -38.78 -4.60
CA LEU A 13 -42.45 -39.15 -4.29
C LEU A 13 -41.52 -39.06 -5.52
N ALA A 14 -42.09 -39.01 -6.74
CA ALA A 14 -41.28 -38.90 -7.97
C ALA A 14 -41.00 -37.45 -8.40
N ALA A 15 -41.72 -36.43 -7.83
CA ALA A 15 -41.53 -35.05 -8.14
C ALA A 15 -40.51 -34.31 -7.24
N SER A 16 -40.00 -34.99 -6.18
CA SER A 16 -39.08 -34.37 -5.22
C SER A 16 -37.60 -34.63 -5.53
N PHE A 17 -37.28 -35.33 -6.62
CA PHE A 17 -35.91 -35.72 -6.95
C PHE A 17 -35.24 -34.97 -8.13
N LEU A 18 -35.89 -33.90 -8.61
CA LEU A 18 -35.39 -33.16 -9.80
C LEU A 18 -35.05 -31.69 -9.52
N LEU A 19 -34.83 -31.28 -8.27
CA LEU A 19 -34.43 -29.90 -7.91
C LEU A 19 -33.21 -29.84 -7.00
N SER A 20 -32.25 -30.74 -7.16
CA SER A 20 -30.90 -30.59 -6.64
C SER A 20 -29.90 -30.60 -7.80
N THR A 21 -30.10 -29.71 -8.77
CA THR A 21 -28.95 -29.18 -9.50
C THR A 21 -28.27 -28.22 -8.57
N GLY A 22 -27.38 -28.74 -7.73
CA GLY A 22 -26.43 -27.97 -6.99
C GLY A 22 -25.70 -27.06 -7.95
N CYS A 23 -25.77 -25.75 -7.72
CA CYS A 23 -24.70 -24.86 -8.15
C CYS A 23 -23.46 -25.37 -7.44
N THR A 24 -22.70 -26.22 -8.08
CA THR A 24 -21.28 -26.33 -7.83
C THR A 24 -20.72 -24.98 -8.29
N ASP A 25 -20.45 -24.08 -7.35
CA ASP A 25 -19.45 -23.05 -7.56
C ASP A 25 -18.13 -23.80 -7.80
N GLU A 26 -17.95 -24.29 -9.01
CA GLU A 26 -16.61 -24.60 -9.49
C GLU A 26 -15.87 -23.26 -9.44
N PRO A 27 -14.74 -23.19 -8.70
CA PRO A 27 -13.88 -22.02 -8.80
C PRO A 27 -13.63 -21.85 -10.31
N SER A 28 -14.06 -20.71 -10.86
CA SER A 28 -13.80 -20.38 -12.24
C SER A 28 -12.28 -20.39 -12.43
N VAL A 29 -11.75 -21.52 -12.91
CA VAL A 29 -10.37 -21.62 -13.35
C VAL A 29 -10.29 -20.64 -14.50
N LEU A 30 -9.74 -19.45 -14.22
CA LEU A 30 -9.46 -18.48 -15.26
C LEU A 30 -8.65 -19.20 -16.34
N PRO A 31 -9.04 -19.13 -17.63
CA PRO A 31 -8.36 -19.87 -18.68
C PRO A 31 -6.87 -19.53 -18.63
N VAL A 32 -6.02 -20.55 -18.64
CA VAL A 32 -4.60 -20.39 -18.88
C VAL A 32 -4.49 -19.69 -20.23
N VAL A 33 -3.96 -18.46 -20.18
CA VAL A 33 -3.82 -17.65 -21.38
C VAL A 33 -2.69 -18.26 -22.20
N GLU A 34 -3.02 -19.12 -23.17
CA GLU A 34 -2.07 -19.61 -24.17
C GLU A 34 -1.67 -18.43 -25.06
N GLY A 35 -0.41 -18.04 -25.01
CA GLY A 35 0.13 -16.93 -25.82
C GLY A 35 1.62 -16.77 -25.59
N THR A 36 2.24 -15.85 -26.33
CA THR A 36 3.62 -15.45 -26.08
C THR A 36 3.75 -14.95 -24.63
N PRO A 37 4.70 -15.44 -23.84
CA PRO A 37 4.88 -14.99 -22.46
C PRO A 37 5.06 -13.48 -22.37
N LEU A 38 4.38 -12.85 -21.42
CA LEU A 38 4.42 -11.41 -21.20
C LEU A 38 5.70 -11.02 -20.46
N THR A 39 6.49 -10.13 -21.06
CA THR A 39 7.64 -9.49 -20.40
C THR A 39 7.16 -8.27 -19.63
N VAL A 40 7.59 -8.13 -18.38
CA VAL A 40 7.21 -7.05 -17.48
C VAL A 40 8.42 -6.20 -17.15
N THR A 41 8.28 -4.87 -17.24
CA THR A 41 9.23 -3.88 -16.73
C THR A 41 8.48 -2.99 -15.73
N ALA A 42 9.09 -2.68 -14.60
CA ALA A 42 8.42 -1.87 -13.57
C ALA A 42 9.41 -1.03 -12.75
N GLU A 43 8.97 0.18 -12.38
CA GLU A 43 9.68 1.09 -11.48
C GLU A 43 8.72 1.82 -10.53
N ILE A 44 9.24 2.37 -9.43
CA ILE A 44 8.46 3.19 -8.50
C ILE A 44 8.66 4.65 -8.85
N GLY A 45 7.56 5.40 -8.99
CA GLY A 45 7.53 6.84 -9.18
C GLY A 45 8.08 7.32 -10.52
N THR A 46 7.86 8.60 -10.80
CA THR A 46 8.35 9.30 -11.99
C THR A 46 9.69 9.96 -11.70
N THR A 47 10.55 10.05 -12.70
CA THR A 47 11.81 10.78 -12.62
C THR A 47 11.57 12.28 -12.75
N ASP A 48 11.95 13.06 -11.73
CA ASP A 48 12.07 14.51 -11.87
C ASP A 48 13.54 14.90 -12.04
N TYR A 49 13.83 15.74 -13.04
CA TYR A 49 15.20 16.17 -13.38
C TYR A 49 15.75 17.27 -12.47
N SER A 50 15.01 17.69 -11.44
CA SER A 50 15.26 18.97 -10.77
C SER A 50 15.91 18.92 -9.39
N SER A 51 16.37 17.79 -8.85
CA SER A 51 16.95 17.81 -7.52
C SER A 51 18.27 17.06 -7.34
N THR A 52 19.18 17.70 -6.61
CA THR A 52 20.62 17.41 -6.51
C THR A 52 21.05 16.65 -5.22
N ARG A 53 20.21 15.82 -4.62
CA ARG A 53 20.61 15.11 -3.40
C ARG A 53 20.18 13.65 -3.36
N ALA A 54 21.16 12.72 -3.35
CA ALA A 54 20.92 11.30 -3.10
C ALA A 54 20.36 11.13 -1.69
N VAL A 55 19.13 10.62 -1.59
CA VAL A 55 18.64 10.07 -0.33
C VAL A 55 19.10 8.62 -0.31
N ALA A 56 19.80 8.22 0.74
CA ALA A 56 20.16 6.81 0.94
C ALA A 56 18.87 5.97 0.90
N LEU A 57 18.87 4.95 0.05
CA LEU A 57 17.78 3.99 -0.04
C LEU A 57 17.66 3.25 1.29
N ASN A 58 16.63 3.57 2.03
CA ASN A 58 16.29 2.81 3.23
C ASN A 58 15.38 1.65 2.85
N SER A 59 15.62 0.49 3.42
CA SER A 59 14.85 -0.74 3.12
C SER A 59 13.33 -0.61 3.37
N TYR A 60 12.90 0.39 4.16
CA TYR A 60 11.51 0.65 4.51
C TYR A 60 10.86 1.78 3.70
N ASP A 61 11.63 2.77 3.22
CA ASP A 61 11.15 3.93 2.46
C ASP A 61 11.76 3.90 1.07
N ARG A 62 11.19 3.09 0.21
CA ARG A 62 11.78 2.75 -1.08
C ARG A 62 11.33 3.71 -2.17
N SER A 63 12.28 4.21 -2.93
CA SER A 63 12.09 4.84 -4.23
C SER A 63 12.33 3.87 -5.40
N ASP A 64 12.84 2.66 -5.11
CA ASP A 64 13.13 1.64 -6.11
C ASP A 64 12.82 0.23 -5.59
N PHE A 65 12.52 -0.67 -6.51
CA PHE A 65 12.41 -2.08 -6.21
C PHE A 65 13.79 -2.70 -5.97
N ILE A 66 13.84 -3.67 -5.06
CA ILE A 66 15.07 -4.42 -4.75
C ILE A 66 14.89 -5.90 -5.10
N ALA A 67 16.00 -6.64 -5.18
CA ALA A 67 15.97 -8.09 -5.43
C ALA A 67 15.01 -8.81 -4.48
N GLY A 68 14.17 -9.67 -5.05
CA GLY A 68 13.17 -10.43 -4.32
C GLY A 68 11.85 -9.71 -4.08
N ASP A 69 11.71 -8.42 -4.45
CA ASP A 69 10.40 -7.77 -4.44
C ASP A 69 9.45 -8.49 -5.40
N ARG A 70 8.19 -8.55 -4.99
CA ARG A 70 7.15 -9.27 -5.74
C ARG A 70 5.98 -8.34 -6.02
N ILE A 71 5.63 -8.22 -7.30
CA ILE A 71 4.44 -7.50 -7.76
C ILE A 71 3.39 -8.48 -8.26
N ASN A 72 2.12 -8.07 -8.19
CA ASN A 72 1.04 -8.76 -8.86
C ASN A 72 0.65 -7.96 -10.10
N VAL A 73 0.61 -8.61 -11.25
CA VAL A 73 0.15 -8.03 -12.52
C VAL A 73 -1.19 -8.66 -12.87
N ALA A 74 -2.21 -7.83 -13.03
CA ALA A 74 -3.55 -8.24 -13.44
C ALA A 74 -3.86 -7.63 -14.81
N CYS A 75 -4.28 -8.44 -15.77
CA CYS A 75 -4.64 -8.00 -17.10
C CYS A 75 -6.16 -8.12 -17.32
N SER A 76 -6.72 -7.11 -17.98
CA SER A 76 -8.16 -6.96 -18.22
C SER A 76 -8.45 -6.65 -19.68
N ARG A 77 -9.68 -6.92 -20.11
CA ARG A 77 -10.22 -6.50 -21.40
C ARG A 77 -11.67 -6.07 -21.19
N ASN A 78 -12.03 -4.87 -21.66
CA ASN A 78 -13.37 -4.31 -21.46
C ASN A 78 -13.81 -4.36 -19.98
N ASP A 79 -12.93 -3.94 -19.06
CA ASP A 79 -13.12 -3.93 -17.61
C ASP A 79 -13.33 -5.32 -16.96
N VAL A 80 -13.16 -6.39 -17.70
CA VAL A 80 -13.21 -7.77 -17.19
C VAL A 80 -11.80 -8.28 -16.96
N GLN A 81 -11.45 -8.61 -15.73
CA GLN A 81 -10.16 -9.23 -15.41
C GLN A 81 -10.08 -10.61 -16.05
N LEU A 82 -9.06 -10.81 -16.88
CA LEU A 82 -8.82 -12.08 -17.59
C LEU A 82 -7.91 -13.00 -16.79
N ALA A 83 -6.81 -12.46 -16.28
CA ALA A 83 -5.81 -13.23 -15.55
C ALA A 83 -5.01 -12.31 -14.62
N SER A 84 -4.34 -12.90 -13.62
CA SER A 84 -3.31 -12.24 -12.82
C SER A 84 -2.17 -13.19 -12.53
N SER A 85 -0.96 -12.65 -12.35
CA SER A 85 0.24 -13.42 -12.02
C SER A 85 1.21 -12.60 -11.17
N GLY A 86 1.95 -13.31 -10.30
CA GLY A 86 3.05 -12.74 -9.54
C GLY A 86 4.34 -12.70 -10.34
N TYR A 87 5.07 -11.59 -10.24
CA TYR A 87 6.41 -11.43 -10.79
C TYR A 87 7.37 -11.04 -9.67
N THR A 88 8.59 -11.60 -9.71
CA THR A 88 9.66 -11.34 -8.73
C THR A 88 10.82 -10.65 -9.44
N LEU A 89 11.36 -9.59 -8.85
CA LEU A 89 12.53 -8.90 -9.40
C LEU A 89 13.80 -9.72 -9.18
N ASN A 90 14.42 -10.12 -10.28
CA ASN A 90 15.75 -10.71 -10.31
C ASN A 90 16.77 -9.66 -10.75
N THR A 91 17.47 -9.05 -9.79
CA THR A 91 18.42 -7.96 -10.07
C THR A 91 19.68 -8.45 -10.79
N ALA A 92 20.04 -9.72 -10.66
CA ALA A 92 21.18 -10.29 -11.39
C ALA A 92 20.90 -10.34 -12.89
N ALA A 93 19.63 -10.60 -13.29
CA ALA A 93 19.17 -10.56 -14.68
C ALA A 93 18.64 -9.17 -15.09
N GLY A 94 18.41 -8.26 -14.13
CA GLY A 94 17.76 -6.96 -14.36
C GLY A 94 16.31 -7.06 -14.83
N ALA A 95 15.64 -8.19 -14.54
CA ALA A 95 14.35 -8.54 -15.13
C ALA A 95 13.33 -8.96 -14.06
N TRP A 96 12.06 -8.73 -14.36
CA TRP A 96 10.95 -9.29 -13.61
C TRP A 96 10.62 -10.69 -14.15
N GLU A 97 10.79 -11.69 -13.33
CA GLU A 97 10.55 -13.09 -13.67
C GLU A 97 9.25 -13.58 -13.02
N VAL A 98 8.55 -14.50 -13.70
CA VAL A 98 7.35 -15.13 -13.13
C VAL A 98 7.71 -15.76 -11.80
N THR A 99 6.97 -15.41 -10.74
CA THR A 99 7.18 -15.95 -9.42
C THR A 99 6.99 -17.47 -9.42
N THR A 100 7.88 -18.21 -8.76
CA THR A 100 7.75 -19.66 -8.59
C THR A 100 6.35 -20.02 -8.06
N GLY A 101 5.67 -20.92 -8.75
CA GLY A 101 4.30 -21.33 -8.44
C GLY A 101 3.21 -20.48 -9.10
N SER A 102 3.56 -19.42 -9.86
CA SER A 102 2.64 -18.67 -10.71
C SER A 102 2.71 -19.18 -12.14
N SER A 103 1.61 -19.03 -12.90
CA SER A 103 1.52 -19.51 -14.28
C SER A 103 2.10 -18.55 -15.32
N GLY A 104 2.47 -17.33 -14.93
CA GLY A 104 2.80 -16.27 -15.88
C GLY A 104 1.56 -15.72 -16.60
N LEU A 105 1.76 -14.67 -17.39
CA LEU A 105 0.73 -14.10 -18.24
C LEU A 105 1.14 -14.28 -19.69
N GLY A 106 0.17 -14.59 -20.55
CA GLY A 106 0.35 -14.61 -22.00
C GLY A 106 -0.20 -13.34 -22.63
N PHE A 107 0.40 -12.90 -23.70
CA PHE A 107 -0.07 -11.76 -24.48
C PHE A 107 -1.40 -12.07 -25.17
N LEU A 108 -2.38 -11.18 -24.97
CA LEU A 108 -3.63 -11.14 -25.71
C LEU A 108 -3.82 -9.72 -26.28
N PRO A 109 -4.16 -9.58 -27.59
CA PRO A 109 -4.43 -8.27 -28.18
C PRO A 109 -5.55 -7.51 -27.46
N ALA A 110 -5.46 -6.18 -27.44
CA ALA A 110 -6.44 -5.27 -26.83
C ALA A 110 -6.67 -5.55 -25.33
N THR A 111 -5.63 -5.90 -24.60
CA THR A 111 -5.66 -5.97 -23.13
C THR A 111 -4.94 -4.78 -22.53
N THR A 112 -5.42 -4.37 -21.35
CA THR A 112 -4.73 -3.49 -20.42
C THR A 112 -4.25 -4.29 -19.22
N CYS A 113 -3.12 -3.92 -18.65
CA CYS A 113 -2.64 -4.51 -17.41
C CYS A 113 -2.41 -3.44 -16.35
N ARG A 114 -2.57 -3.82 -15.09
CA ARG A 114 -2.28 -3.00 -13.91
C ARG A 114 -1.44 -3.84 -12.95
N ALA A 115 -0.49 -3.21 -12.30
CA ALA A 115 0.34 -3.87 -11.32
C ALA A 115 0.19 -3.28 -9.93
N SER A 116 0.34 -4.12 -8.89
CA SER A 116 0.24 -3.72 -7.48
C SER A 116 1.39 -4.28 -6.65
N PHE A 117 1.78 -3.53 -5.60
CA PHE A 117 2.78 -3.92 -4.61
C PHE A 117 2.34 -3.44 -3.20
N PRO A 118 2.55 -4.21 -2.15
CA PRO A 118 3.01 -5.61 -2.13
C PRO A 118 1.90 -6.56 -2.60
N VAL A 119 2.27 -7.76 -3.06
CA VAL A 119 1.32 -8.78 -3.57
C VAL A 119 0.22 -9.12 -2.57
N ALA A 120 0.57 -9.17 -1.27
CA ALA A 120 -0.35 -9.49 -0.18
C ALA A 120 -0.65 -8.23 0.65
N TYR A 121 -1.17 -7.17 -0.01
CA TYR A 121 -1.63 -6.00 0.72
C TYR A 121 -2.92 -6.31 1.48
N ASP A 122 -2.88 -6.17 2.80
CA ASP A 122 -3.99 -6.44 3.72
C ASP A 122 -4.48 -5.16 4.45
N GLY A 123 -4.12 -3.99 3.92
CA GLY A 123 -4.49 -2.69 4.46
C GLY A 123 -3.40 -2.06 5.34
N ILE A 124 -3.66 -0.86 5.80
CA ILE A 124 -2.77 -0.11 6.68
C ILE A 124 -2.78 -0.72 8.08
N ARG A 125 -1.62 -1.11 8.59
CA ARG A 125 -1.48 -1.78 9.88
C ARG A 125 -1.63 -0.82 11.04
N THR A 126 -2.22 -1.28 12.14
CA THR A 126 -2.26 -0.55 13.41
C THR A 126 -0.87 -0.39 13.99
N ASP A 127 -0.10 -1.46 14.04
CA ASP A 127 1.28 -1.42 14.52
C ASP A 127 2.24 -1.42 13.32
N GLN A 128 2.89 -0.28 13.12
CA GLN A 128 3.94 -0.09 12.11
C GLN A 128 5.33 0.02 12.77
N SER A 129 5.42 -0.18 14.10
CA SER A 129 6.64 0.08 14.89
C SER A 129 7.67 -1.05 14.85
N THR A 130 7.51 -2.05 13.97
CA THR A 130 8.50 -3.15 13.85
C THR A 130 9.89 -2.61 13.53
N ALA A 131 10.92 -3.11 14.25
CA ALA A 131 12.28 -2.57 14.19
C ALA A 131 12.91 -2.64 12.78
N ASP A 132 12.49 -3.62 11.97
CA ASP A 132 12.94 -3.80 10.58
C ASP A 132 12.16 -2.95 9.56
N GLY A 133 11.15 -2.19 10.00
CA GLY A 133 10.28 -1.39 9.14
C GLY A 133 9.32 -2.20 8.26
N SER A 134 9.26 -3.52 8.43
CA SER A 134 8.45 -4.39 7.56
C SER A 134 6.95 -4.07 7.65
N ALA A 135 6.43 -3.75 8.83
CA ALA A 135 5.03 -3.39 9.00
C ALA A 135 4.69 -2.03 8.37
N PHE A 136 5.61 -1.06 8.42
CA PHE A 136 5.52 0.21 7.68
C PHE A 136 5.46 -0.05 6.17
N LEU A 137 6.41 -0.82 5.64
CA LEU A 137 6.47 -1.16 4.21
C LEU A 137 5.20 -1.89 3.74
N ARG A 138 4.69 -2.86 4.52
CA ARG A 138 3.45 -3.58 4.19
C ARG A 138 2.20 -2.73 4.25
N SER A 139 2.21 -1.62 4.98
CA SER A 139 1.13 -0.65 5.00
C SER A 139 1.11 0.25 3.77
N ASN A 140 2.21 0.32 3.03
CA ASN A 140 2.35 1.14 1.85
C ASN A 140 1.86 0.38 0.61
N TYR A 141 0.78 0.85 0.00
CA TYR A 141 0.22 0.28 -1.22
C TYR A 141 0.64 1.10 -2.43
N LEU A 142 1.26 0.43 -3.38
CA LEU A 142 1.69 0.99 -4.65
C LEU A 142 0.85 0.38 -5.77
N LEU A 143 0.39 1.22 -6.69
CA LEU A 143 -0.46 0.83 -7.81
C LEU A 143 -0.03 1.58 -9.07
N THR A 144 -0.07 0.89 -10.22
CA THR A 144 0.15 1.54 -11.52
C THR A 144 -1.18 2.04 -12.10
N PRO A 145 -1.16 2.99 -13.04
CA PRO A 145 -2.26 3.15 -13.98
C PRO A 145 -2.56 1.86 -14.76
N GLU A 146 -3.63 1.85 -15.51
CA GLU A 146 -3.86 0.81 -16.51
C GLU A 146 -3.04 1.10 -17.75
N VAL A 147 -2.22 0.14 -18.16
CA VAL A 147 -1.28 0.23 -19.28
C VAL A 147 -1.68 -0.72 -20.38
N SER A 148 -1.76 -0.23 -21.60
CA SER A 148 -2.01 -1.08 -22.77
C SER A 148 -0.82 -1.99 -23.05
N VAL A 149 -1.10 -3.26 -23.29
CA VAL A 149 -0.07 -4.23 -23.67
C VAL A 149 0.28 -4.05 -25.14
N SER A 150 1.56 -3.85 -25.42
CA SER A 150 2.09 -3.70 -26.78
C SER A 150 2.99 -4.88 -27.14
N GLY A 151 2.56 -5.68 -28.12
CA GLY A 151 3.24 -6.95 -28.39
C GLY A 151 3.15 -7.88 -27.18
N ALA A 152 4.26 -8.49 -26.77
CA ALA A 152 4.34 -9.33 -25.57
C ALA A 152 5.01 -8.60 -24.39
N GLU A 153 4.87 -7.26 -24.32
CA GLU A 153 5.52 -6.42 -23.31
C GLU A 153 4.51 -5.51 -22.62
N VAL A 154 4.70 -5.33 -21.33
CA VAL A 154 4.04 -4.29 -20.54
C VAL A 154 5.07 -3.54 -19.69
N ASN A 155 5.05 -2.20 -19.81
CA ASN A 155 6.03 -1.33 -19.20
C ASN A 155 5.34 -0.41 -18.18
N PHE A 156 5.57 -0.65 -16.90
CA PHE A 156 5.12 0.20 -15.79
C PHE A 156 6.25 1.16 -15.42
N THR A 157 6.58 2.08 -16.33
CA THR A 157 7.69 3.03 -16.20
C THR A 157 7.27 4.44 -16.61
N GLY A 158 8.02 5.46 -16.22
CA GLY A 158 7.69 6.84 -16.53
C GLY A 158 6.35 7.26 -15.93
N ASP A 159 5.42 7.74 -16.75
CA ASP A 159 4.09 8.16 -16.32
C ASP A 159 3.21 6.98 -15.89
N ASP A 160 3.55 5.77 -16.33
CA ASP A 160 2.86 4.52 -16.02
C ASP A 160 3.51 3.77 -14.83
N ALA A 161 4.50 4.37 -14.16
CA ALA A 161 5.18 3.79 -13.01
C ALA A 161 4.25 3.64 -11.78
N PHE A 162 4.69 2.83 -10.82
CA PHE A 162 3.98 2.67 -9.54
C PHE A 162 3.93 3.97 -8.75
N GLY A 163 2.73 4.40 -8.38
CA GLY A 163 2.49 5.50 -7.45
C GLY A 163 2.02 5.00 -6.09
N HIS A 164 2.27 5.77 -5.04
CA HIS A 164 1.75 5.47 -3.70
C HIS A 164 0.26 5.82 -3.61
N GLU A 165 -0.57 4.87 -3.20
CA GLU A 165 -2.00 5.11 -2.95
C GLU A 165 -2.27 5.70 -1.56
N ASN A 166 -1.29 5.68 -0.70
CA ASN A 166 -1.32 6.14 0.68
C ASN A 166 -0.56 7.47 0.87
N VAL A 167 -0.55 7.94 2.10
CA VAL A 167 0.17 9.13 2.58
C VAL A 167 1.28 8.70 3.52
N LYS A 168 2.43 9.33 3.42
CA LYS A 168 3.50 9.23 4.41
C LYS A 168 3.41 10.41 5.37
N LEU A 169 3.24 10.13 6.66
CA LEU A 169 3.29 11.10 7.74
C LEU A 169 4.59 10.94 8.52
N THR A 170 5.38 12.00 8.61
CA THR A 170 6.61 12.04 9.41
C THR A 170 6.47 13.05 10.53
N LEU A 171 6.80 12.64 11.74
CA LEU A 171 6.84 13.48 12.93
C LEU A 171 8.30 13.66 13.37
N LYS A 172 8.80 14.89 13.35
CA LYS A 172 10.12 15.26 13.87
C LYS A 172 9.94 16.00 15.18
N PHE A 173 10.66 15.61 16.23
CA PHE A 173 10.58 16.24 17.53
C PHE A 173 11.83 17.04 17.84
N GLN A 174 11.64 18.21 18.45
CA GLN A 174 12.71 19.14 18.83
C GLN A 174 12.52 19.62 20.27
N GLY A 175 13.63 19.75 20.99
CA GLY A 175 13.64 20.43 22.29
C GLY A 175 13.55 21.95 22.14
N SER A 176 13.30 22.66 23.22
CA SER A 176 13.26 24.12 23.26
C SER A 176 14.51 24.68 23.94
N GLY A 177 15.33 25.40 23.21
CA GLY A 177 16.57 26.01 23.74
C GLY A 177 17.55 24.94 24.23
N SER A 178 17.94 25.03 25.50
CA SER A 178 18.85 24.07 26.16
C SER A 178 18.14 22.82 26.71
N VAL A 179 16.81 22.73 26.57
CA VAL A 179 16.04 21.58 27.05
C VAL A 179 16.20 20.42 26.08
N SER A 180 16.81 19.33 26.54
CA SER A 180 16.89 18.09 25.79
C SER A 180 15.51 17.43 25.69
N LEU A 181 15.27 16.70 24.60
CA LEU A 181 14.07 15.88 24.47
C LEU A 181 14.11 14.72 25.47
N PRO A 182 13.01 14.42 26.17
CA PRO A 182 12.90 13.17 26.92
C PRO A 182 12.97 11.96 25.99
N ALA A 183 13.34 10.82 26.52
CA ALA A 183 13.18 9.57 25.79
C ALA A 183 11.69 9.24 25.68
N PHE A 184 11.24 8.84 24.47
CA PHE A 184 9.84 8.48 24.25
C PHE A 184 9.66 6.97 24.38
N SER A 185 8.73 6.57 25.24
CA SER A 185 8.32 5.18 25.41
C SER A 185 7.31 4.76 24.34
N ARG A 186 6.45 5.70 23.91
CA ARG A 186 5.41 5.43 22.89
C ARG A 186 4.95 6.68 22.17
N ILE A 187 4.66 6.53 20.88
CA ILE A 187 3.91 7.52 20.07
C ILE A 187 2.68 6.84 19.50
N ILE A 188 1.56 7.55 19.53
CA ILE A 188 0.25 7.05 19.09
C ILE A 188 -0.40 8.09 18.20
N LEU A 189 -0.88 7.68 17.04
CA LEU A 189 -1.72 8.47 16.15
C LEU A 189 -3.16 7.97 16.26
N GLN A 190 -4.11 8.89 16.43
CA GLN A 190 -5.53 8.56 16.54
C GLN A 190 -6.39 9.51 15.72
N ALA A 191 -7.22 8.96 14.86
CA ALA A 191 -8.25 9.68 14.10
C ALA A 191 -9.26 8.71 13.48
N SER A 192 -10.43 9.19 13.09
CA SER A 192 -11.30 8.45 12.18
C SER A 192 -10.71 8.44 10.78
N GLY A 193 -10.87 7.35 10.02
CA GLY A 193 -10.36 7.24 8.66
C GLY A 193 -8.83 7.29 8.54
N LEU A 194 -8.10 6.86 9.58
CA LEU A 194 -6.64 6.88 9.58
C LEU A 194 -6.05 5.70 8.79
N ARG A 195 -6.72 4.57 8.82
CA ARG A 195 -6.33 3.32 8.16
C ARG A 195 -7.27 2.91 7.03
N THR A 196 -8.54 3.28 7.17
CA THR A 196 -9.59 2.87 6.25
C THR A 196 -10.40 4.08 5.80
N GLY A 197 -10.47 4.32 4.50
CA GLY A 197 -11.25 5.44 3.95
C GLY A 197 -12.71 5.37 4.37
N GLY A 198 -13.25 6.53 4.80
CA GLY A 198 -14.65 6.64 5.24
C GLY A 198 -14.97 6.01 6.60
N ALA A 199 -14.00 5.46 7.33
CA ALA A 199 -14.24 4.97 8.69
C ALA A 199 -14.64 6.12 9.62
N THR A 200 -15.74 5.93 10.37
CA THR A 200 -16.26 6.90 11.34
C THR A 200 -15.76 6.64 12.76
N THR A 201 -15.28 5.42 13.01
CA THR A 201 -14.67 5.05 14.29
C THR A 201 -13.24 5.55 14.38
N VAL A 202 -12.79 5.90 15.59
CA VAL A 202 -11.39 6.27 15.82
C VAL A 202 -10.50 5.06 15.63
N GLU A 203 -9.55 5.19 14.73
CA GLU A 203 -8.51 4.21 14.46
C GLU A 203 -7.19 4.64 15.08
N THR A 204 -6.31 3.68 15.32
CA THR A 204 -5.01 3.91 15.98
C THR A 204 -3.88 3.39 15.09
N ILE A 205 -2.77 4.14 15.04
CA ILE A 205 -1.50 3.71 14.47
C ILE A 205 -0.38 3.96 15.47
N TYR A 206 0.51 2.97 15.63
CA TYR A 206 1.79 3.08 16.30
C TYR A 206 2.87 3.28 15.21
N PRO A 207 3.46 4.49 15.08
CA PRO A 207 4.36 4.81 13.99
C PRO A 207 5.71 4.10 14.14
N PHE A 208 6.36 3.90 13.00
CA PHE A 208 7.70 3.35 12.88
C PHE A 208 8.76 4.41 13.24
N ARG A 209 9.83 4.00 13.91
CA ARG A 209 11.01 4.81 14.17
C ARG A 209 12.17 4.37 13.28
N PRO A 210 12.44 5.07 12.17
CA PRO A 210 13.43 4.64 11.18
C PRO A 210 14.88 4.67 11.68
N ASP A 211 15.19 5.61 12.56
CA ASP A 211 16.53 5.80 13.10
C ASP A 211 16.43 6.10 14.60
N THR A 212 17.03 5.25 15.41
CA THR A 212 17.04 5.41 16.89
C THR A 212 17.89 6.60 17.35
N GLY A 213 18.82 7.08 16.52
CA GLY A 213 19.62 8.29 16.77
C GLY A 213 18.90 9.60 16.47
N GLN A 214 17.78 9.55 15.73
CA GLN A 214 16.96 10.71 15.40
C GLN A 214 15.62 10.68 16.14
N HIS A 215 15.13 11.86 16.52
CA HIS A 215 13.81 12.02 17.10
C HIS A 215 12.76 12.17 15.98
N SER A 216 12.67 11.14 15.13
CA SER A 216 11.79 11.10 13.97
C SER A 216 11.03 9.78 13.92
N TRP A 217 9.72 9.87 13.67
CA TRP A 217 8.83 8.73 13.48
C TRP A 217 8.03 8.90 12.19
N CYS A 218 7.72 7.82 11.51
CA CYS A 218 6.92 7.86 10.31
C CYS A 218 5.80 6.81 10.34
N ALA A 219 4.71 7.13 9.65
CA ALA A 219 3.57 6.25 9.48
C ALA A 219 3.02 6.33 8.06
N VAL A 220 2.52 5.23 7.55
CA VAL A 220 1.64 5.19 6.40
C VAL A 220 0.21 5.35 6.89
N ILE A 221 -0.51 6.31 6.31
CA ILE A 221 -1.91 6.58 6.64
C ILE A 221 -2.76 6.65 5.37
N TYR A 222 -4.07 6.52 5.52
CA TYR A 222 -5.01 6.69 4.41
C TYR A 222 -5.14 8.18 4.02
N PRO A 223 -5.29 8.53 2.73
CA PRO A 223 -5.56 9.89 2.29
C PRO A 223 -6.81 10.45 2.96
N ARG A 224 -6.81 11.74 3.32
CA ARG A 224 -7.87 12.34 4.13
C ARG A 224 -8.16 13.79 3.77
N ASN A 225 -9.39 14.21 4.02
CA ASN A 225 -9.83 15.58 3.82
C ASN A 225 -9.28 16.54 4.91
N ALA A 226 -9.28 17.85 4.62
CA ALA A 226 -8.76 18.89 5.51
C ALA A 226 -9.45 18.96 6.88
N ASP A 227 -10.70 18.54 6.96
CA ASP A 227 -11.54 18.71 8.16
C ASP A 227 -11.36 17.62 9.23
N THR A 228 -10.42 16.71 9.02
CA THR A 228 -10.19 15.60 9.94
C THR A 228 -8.90 15.78 10.73
N ASP A 229 -9.04 15.88 12.04
CA ASP A 229 -7.93 16.04 12.98
C ASP A 229 -7.23 14.71 13.26
N ILE A 230 -5.89 14.74 13.34
CA ILE A 230 -5.09 13.63 13.88
C ILE A 230 -4.58 14.02 15.25
N THR A 231 -4.97 13.29 16.28
CA THR A 231 -4.38 13.43 17.61
C THR A 231 -3.09 12.63 17.67
N VAL A 232 -1.98 13.33 17.92
CA VAL A 232 -0.68 12.73 18.22
C VAL A 232 -0.53 12.71 19.74
N THR A 233 -0.37 11.53 20.32
CA THR A 233 -0.07 11.32 21.73
C THR A 233 1.36 10.80 21.85
N VAL A 234 2.17 11.48 22.65
CA VAL A 234 3.54 11.09 22.99
C VAL A 234 3.58 10.74 24.46
N ILE A 235 4.15 9.60 24.80
CA ILE A 235 4.36 9.16 26.19
C ILE A 235 5.87 9.03 26.38
N ASP A 236 6.42 9.70 27.38
CA ASP A 236 7.83 9.63 27.70
C ASP A 236 8.20 8.43 28.60
N GLU A 237 9.46 8.32 28.94
CA GLU A 237 10.00 7.26 29.82
C GLU A 237 9.45 7.32 31.25
N TYR A 238 8.96 8.50 31.68
CA TYR A 238 8.35 8.72 32.99
C TYR A 238 6.83 8.56 32.98
N SER A 239 6.26 8.09 31.86
CA SER A 239 4.80 7.95 31.65
C SER A 239 4.05 9.28 31.58
N VAL A 240 4.74 10.41 31.39
CA VAL A 240 4.08 11.70 31.14
C VAL A 240 3.54 11.70 29.71
N THR A 241 2.31 12.18 29.58
CA THR A 241 1.59 12.17 28.29
C THR A 241 1.46 13.59 27.74
N TYR A 242 1.89 13.77 26.50
CA TYR A 242 1.78 15.00 25.74
C TYR A 242 0.87 14.78 24.54
N LYS A 243 0.01 15.74 24.21
CA LYS A 243 -0.90 15.65 23.06
C LYS A 243 -0.82 16.88 22.20
N VAL A 244 -0.92 16.66 20.88
CA VAL A 244 -1.06 17.71 19.88
C VAL A 244 -2.03 17.25 18.81
N VAL A 245 -2.76 18.20 18.22
CA VAL A 245 -3.69 17.94 17.12
C VAL A 245 -3.11 18.51 15.83
N LEU A 246 -3.01 17.67 14.81
CA LEU A 246 -2.61 18.06 13.47
C LEU A 246 -3.84 18.20 12.58
N ARG A 247 -4.00 19.37 11.96
CA ARG A 247 -5.10 19.68 11.03
C ARG A 247 -4.54 19.85 9.63
N CYS A 248 -4.79 18.90 8.77
CA CYS A 248 -4.35 18.99 7.38
C CYS A 248 -5.09 17.97 6.51
N GLY A 249 -5.55 18.40 5.35
CA GLY A 249 -5.88 17.50 4.25
C GLY A 249 -4.62 16.84 3.74
N MET A 250 -4.64 15.54 3.52
CA MET A 250 -3.48 14.77 3.10
C MET A 250 -3.81 13.93 1.88
N GLN A 251 -3.14 14.23 0.77
CA GLN A 251 -3.37 13.59 -0.52
C GLN A 251 -2.48 12.35 -0.69
N LYS A 252 -2.96 11.37 -1.44
CA LYS A 252 -2.16 10.21 -1.83
C LYS A 252 -0.87 10.62 -2.55
N SER A 253 0.11 9.75 -2.58
CA SER A 253 1.43 9.98 -3.19
C SER A 253 2.19 11.18 -2.59
N THR A 254 1.85 11.57 -1.36
CA THR A 254 2.42 12.76 -0.73
C THR A 254 2.98 12.43 0.66
N SER A 255 4.14 13.02 0.95
CA SER A 255 4.79 12.96 2.25
C SER A 255 4.62 14.28 2.99
N TYR A 256 4.07 14.21 4.20
CA TYR A 256 3.89 15.34 5.11
C TYR A 256 4.83 15.19 6.29
N THR A 257 5.65 16.20 6.53
CA THR A 257 6.57 16.23 7.68
C THR A 257 6.17 17.36 8.61
N TYR A 258 5.77 17.01 9.83
CA TYR A 258 5.53 17.96 10.91
C TYR A 258 6.72 18.02 11.85
N THR A 259 7.17 19.21 12.17
CA THR A 259 8.12 19.46 13.24
C THR A 259 7.34 19.84 14.50
N LEU A 260 7.50 19.08 15.59
CA LEU A 260 6.85 19.26 16.87
C LEU A 260 7.88 19.66 17.92
N LYS A 261 7.63 20.74 18.62
CA LYS A 261 8.55 21.30 19.60
C LYS A 261 7.98 21.25 21.01
N PHE A 262 8.79 20.76 21.94
CA PHE A 262 8.48 20.86 23.37
C PHE A 262 8.75 22.28 23.88
N ARG A 263 7.72 22.89 24.49
CA ARG A 263 7.82 24.19 25.17
C ARG A 263 7.06 24.12 26.49
N ASN A 264 7.76 24.32 27.63
CA ASN A 264 7.14 24.34 28.93
C ASN A 264 6.14 23.19 29.16
N ASP A 265 6.60 21.98 28.94
CA ASP A 265 5.82 20.74 29.07
C ASP A 265 4.58 20.59 28.15
N ILE A 266 4.52 21.39 27.09
CA ILE A 266 3.53 21.23 26.02
C ILE A 266 4.20 20.91 24.69
N LEU A 267 3.48 20.18 23.83
CA LEU A 267 3.91 19.83 22.49
C LEU A 267 3.18 20.72 21.47
N VAL A 268 3.92 21.47 20.67
CA VAL A 268 3.36 22.41 19.70
C VAL A 268 3.96 22.18 18.30
N PRO A 269 3.19 22.33 17.21
CA PRO A 269 3.72 22.36 15.86
C PRO A 269 4.61 23.60 15.64
N VAL A 270 5.65 23.45 14.82
CA VAL A 270 6.52 24.53 14.38
C VAL A 270 6.21 24.82 12.91
N GLY A 271 5.40 25.85 12.67
CA GLY A 271 4.96 26.19 11.31
C GLY A 271 4.06 25.14 10.68
N ASP A 272 3.90 25.25 9.37
CA ASP A 272 3.13 24.29 8.57
C ASP A 272 3.92 23.02 8.29
N ALA A 273 3.22 21.99 7.82
CA ALA A 273 3.87 20.77 7.36
C ALA A 273 4.74 21.02 6.13
N GLU A 274 5.93 20.44 6.11
CA GLU A 274 6.70 20.31 4.87
C GLU A 274 6.03 19.25 4.00
N ILE A 275 5.59 19.61 2.80
CA ILE A 275 4.85 18.76 1.88
C ILE A 275 5.73 18.44 0.67
N LYS A 276 5.91 17.15 0.38
CA LYS A 276 6.67 16.65 -0.78
C LYS A 276 5.89 15.53 -1.46
N ARG A 277 6.05 15.41 -2.78
CA ARG A 277 5.60 14.20 -3.46
C ARG A 277 6.41 13.01 -2.95
N TRP A 278 5.73 11.89 -2.67
CA TRP A 278 6.38 10.69 -2.14
C TRP A 278 6.97 9.81 -3.25
N ASP A 279 6.38 9.87 -4.43
CA ASP A 279 6.71 9.09 -5.63
C ASP A 279 7.76 9.76 -6.55
N LEU A 280 8.36 10.88 -6.15
CA LEU A 280 9.40 11.54 -6.94
C LEU A 280 10.76 10.86 -6.74
N LYS A 281 11.28 10.27 -7.83
CA LYS A 281 12.70 9.90 -7.93
C LYS A 281 13.55 11.14 -8.15
N VAL A 282 14.44 11.39 -7.20
CA VAL A 282 15.48 12.39 -7.35
C VAL A 282 16.66 11.77 -8.10
N ARG A 283 16.79 12.01 -9.42
CA ARG A 283 18.02 11.63 -10.13
C ARG A 283 19.14 12.62 -9.85
N HIS A 284 20.28 12.13 -9.40
CA HIS A 284 21.52 12.87 -9.52
C HIS A 284 21.95 12.90 -10.99
N THR A 285 21.85 14.04 -11.62
CA THR A 285 22.74 14.34 -12.75
C THR A 285 24.09 14.69 -12.15
N GLY A 286 24.99 13.71 -12.07
CA GLY A 286 26.40 13.96 -11.77
C GLY A 286 26.96 14.85 -12.87
N GLY A 287 27.06 16.13 -12.61
CA GLY A 287 27.97 16.99 -13.33
C GLY A 287 29.35 16.69 -12.78
N PHE A 288 30.21 16.10 -13.59
CA PHE A 288 31.65 16.18 -13.37
C PHE A 288 32.08 17.57 -13.82
N ASP A 289 32.47 18.42 -12.89
CA ASP A 289 33.40 19.51 -13.09
C ASP A 289 34.78 19.08 -12.59
#